data_d04eb621b96396fdb7169343af6afb3f
#
_entry.id   d04eb621b96396fdb7169343af6afb3f
#
_cell.length_a   1.000
_cell.length_b   1.000
_cell.length_c   1.000
_cell.angle_alpha   90.00
_cell.angle_beta   90.00
_cell.angle_gamma   90.00
#
_symmetry.space_group_name_H-M   'P 1'
#
loop_
_entity.id
_entity.type
_entity.pdbx_description
1 polymer ?
#
loop_
_entity_poly.entity_id
_entity_poly.type
_entity_poly.pdbx_seq_one_letter_code
_entity_poly.pdbx_strand_id
1 'polypeptide(L)'
;MRQKGILAVLIVTIMLFSCGCLGGGQSNNTNTPPLANSLLVVRSVEVMVGYNTSLSCVLNTTNGQGLDNQVVYWYLDGTPLGQSSTYFGIATYNLSVSEVSGLALGQHQILTKYQGDADYAGSQAEGVLLVIAAPTPTPTPTPRPTATPTPQPSSSPARTLRPTPSPSQTPTASSSPTPSRRTRSVT
;
A
#
# COMPACT_ATOMS: atom_id res chain seq x y z
N MET A 1 41.71 20.53 1.85
CA MET A 1 41.62 19.06 1.77
C MET A 1 40.76 18.72 0.58
N ARG A 2 41.34 17.97 -0.36
CA ARG A 2 40.80 17.72 -1.70
C ARG A 2 39.81 16.55 -1.65
N GLN A 3 38.55 16.80 -1.95
CA GLN A 3 37.55 15.75 -2.15
C GLN A 3 37.65 15.25 -3.58
N LYS A 4 38.12 14.00 -3.75
CA LYS A 4 38.20 13.33 -5.04
C LYS A 4 36.82 12.74 -5.35
N GLY A 5 36.15 13.31 -6.36
CA GLY A 5 34.95 12.75 -6.95
C GLY A 5 35.25 11.40 -7.62
N ILE A 6 34.51 10.38 -7.22
CA ILE A 6 34.53 9.08 -7.91
C ILE A 6 33.43 9.15 -8.97
N LEU A 7 33.86 9.38 -10.20
CA LEU A 7 33.06 9.26 -11.41
C LEU A 7 32.86 7.77 -11.68
N ALA A 8 31.69 7.23 -11.34
CA ALA A 8 31.33 5.87 -11.73
C ALA A 8 31.02 5.87 -13.23
N VAL A 9 31.98 5.44 -14.03
CA VAL A 9 31.78 5.18 -15.46
C VAL A 9 31.01 3.86 -15.57
N LEU A 10 29.75 3.95 -15.99
CA LEU A 10 28.97 2.80 -16.39
C LEU A 10 29.48 2.27 -17.71
N ILE A 11 30.34 1.25 -17.67
CA ILE A 11 30.79 0.54 -18.86
C ILE A 11 29.69 -0.49 -19.19
N VAL A 12 28.87 -0.15 -20.16
CA VAL A 12 28.00 -1.12 -20.84
C VAL A 12 28.87 -1.95 -21.75
N THR A 13 29.27 -3.10 -21.26
CA THR A 13 30.01 -4.07 -22.08
C THR A 13 29.02 -4.88 -22.91
N ILE A 14 28.77 -4.43 -24.13
CA ILE A 14 28.07 -5.23 -25.15
C ILE A 14 29.05 -6.33 -25.57
N MET A 15 28.90 -7.52 -25.06
CA MET A 15 29.56 -8.72 -25.56
C MET A 15 28.86 -9.16 -26.84
N LEU A 16 29.36 -8.65 -27.95
CA LEU A 16 29.12 -9.23 -29.28
C LEU A 16 29.85 -10.58 -29.34
N PHE A 17 29.14 -11.66 -29.07
CA PHE A 17 29.63 -13.01 -29.37
C PHE A 17 29.58 -13.21 -30.89
N SER A 18 30.67 -12.88 -31.55
CA SER A 18 30.91 -13.31 -32.93
C SER A 18 31.29 -14.79 -32.91
N CYS A 19 30.27 -15.66 -33.04
CA CYS A 19 30.53 -17.08 -33.27
C CYS A 19 30.84 -17.29 -34.74
N GLY A 20 32.15 -17.36 -35.06
CA GLY A 20 32.63 -17.81 -36.35
C GLY A 20 32.43 -19.31 -36.47
N CYS A 21 31.44 -19.76 -37.20
CA CYS A 21 31.31 -21.14 -37.64
C CYS A 21 32.10 -21.37 -38.91
N LEU A 22 33.23 -22.08 -38.80
CA LEU A 22 33.86 -22.76 -39.91
C LEU A 22 33.59 -24.26 -39.79
N GLY A 23 32.80 -24.78 -40.69
CA GLY A 23 32.98 -26.12 -41.28
C GLY A 23 32.30 -27.29 -40.59
N GLY A 24 31.45 -27.97 -41.35
CA GLY A 24 31.06 -29.36 -41.15
C GLY A 24 29.55 -29.57 -41.16
N GLY A 25 29.01 -29.92 -42.32
CA GLY A 25 27.62 -30.26 -42.48
C GLY A 25 27.22 -31.46 -41.65
N GLN A 26 26.26 -31.24 -40.78
CA GLN A 26 25.23 -32.19 -40.41
C GLN A 26 23.92 -31.41 -40.30
N SER A 27 23.08 -31.59 -41.30
CA SER A 27 21.69 -31.17 -41.25
C SER A 27 20.96 -32.02 -40.22
N ASN A 28 21.12 -31.67 -38.95
CA ASN A 28 20.15 -32.04 -37.94
C ASN A 28 18.98 -31.09 -38.10
N ASN A 29 18.05 -31.46 -38.99
CA ASN A 29 16.70 -30.90 -39.00
C ASN A 29 15.98 -31.22 -37.69
N THR A 30 16.42 -30.66 -36.59
CA THR A 30 15.54 -30.49 -35.43
C THR A 30 14.60 -29.35 -35.79
N ASN A 31 13.49 -29.73 -36.42
CA ASN A 31 12.30 -28.87 -36.57
C ASN A 31 11.72 -28.56 -35.20
N THR A 32 12.53 -27.94 -34.32
CA THR A 32 11.98 -27.32 -33.10
C THR A 32 11.33 -26.02 -33.57
N PRO A 33 10.01 -25.87 -33.47
CA PRO A 33 9.37 -24.61 -33.82
C PRO A 33 10.00 -23.49 -33.00
N PRO A 34 10.17 -22.29 -33.56
CA PRO A 34 10.70 -21.16 -32.80
C PRO A 34 9.79 -20.90 -31.61
N LEU A 35 10.38 -20.70 -30.42
CA LEU A 35 9.65 -20.35 -29.20
C LEU A 35 8.83 -19.07 -29.45
N ALA A 36 7.60 -19.06 -28.99
CA ALA A 36 6.77 -17.88 -29.03
C ALA A 36 7.33 -16.80 -28.07
N ASN A 37 7.34 -15.56 -28.48
CA ASN A 37 7.80 -14.47 -27.63
C ASN A 37 6.83 -14.21 -26.49
N SER A 38 7.35 -14.00 -25.29
CA SER A 38 6.63 -13.52 -24.12
C SER A 38 6.91 -12.04 -23.87
N LEU A 39 5.95 -11.36 -23.27
CA LEU A 39 6.04 -9.96 -22.85
C LEU A 39 5.76 -9.88 -21.35
N LEU A 40 6.76 -9.46 -20.59
CA LEU A 40 6.64 -9.20 -19.16
C LEU A 40 6.55 -7.70 -18.93
N VAL A 41 5.61 -7.26 -18.10
CA VAL A 41 5.43 -5.86 -17.70
C VAL A 41 5.28 -5.81 -16.18
N VAL A 42 6.06 -4.97 -15.52
CA VAL A 42 5.99 -4.78 -14.07
C VAL A 42 5.35 -3.44 -13.74
N ARG A 43 4.57 -3.40 -12.67
CA ARG A 43 3.95 -2.17 -12.16
C ARG A 43 4.87 -1.50 -11.15
N SER A 44 5.12 -0.20 -11.32
CA SER A 44 5.72 0.62 -10.27
C SER A 44 4.73 0.87 -9.14
N VAL A 45 5.21 0.85 -7.90
CA VAL A 45 4.40 0.92 -6.68
C VAL A 45 5.02 1.92 -5.71
N GLU A 46 4.18 2.60 -4.95
CA GLU A 46 4.57 3.46 -3.84
C GLU A 46 4.12 2.81 -2.52
N VAL A 47 4.96 2.85 -1.50
CA VAL A 47 4.66 2.31 -0.17
C VAL A 47 5.23 3.20 0.93
N MET A 48 4.50 3.34 2.04
CA MET A 48 5.00 4.00 3.25
C MET A 48 5.75 3.00 4.14
N VAL A 49 6.82 3.46 4.78
CA VAL A 49 7.49 2.70 5.85
C VAL A 49 6.48 2.31 6.93
N GLY A 50 6.52 1.04 7.37
CA GLY A 50 5.58 0.49 8.34
C GLY A 50 4.33 -0.17 7.74
N TYR A 51 4.21 -0.19 6.41
CA TYR A 51 3.13 -0.88 5.71
C TYR A 51 3.69 -1.97 4.79
N ASN A 52 2.89 -3.01 4.57
CA ASN A 52 3.15 -4.02 3.55
C ASN A 52 2.70 -3.51 2.17
N THR A 53 3.24 -4.11 1.13
CA THR A 53 2.81 -3.83 -0.25
C THR A 53 2.90 -5.07 -1.11
N SER A 54 2.21 -5.05 -2.25
CA SER A 54 2.23 -6.12 -3.24
C SER A 54 2.82 -5.62 -4.53
N LEU A 55 3.88 -6.26 -4.97
CA LEU A 55 4.43 -6.08 -6.31
C LEU A 55 3.61 -6.92 -7.28
N SER A 56 3.33 -6.41 -8.47
CA SER A 56 2.59 -7.16 -9.49
C SER A 56 3.22 -6.99 -10.86
N CYS A 57 3.20 -8.06 -11.63
CA CYS A 57 3.58 -8.03 -13.04
C CYS A 57 2.56 -8.79 -13.88
N VAL A 58 2.59 -8.52 -15.17
CA VAL A 58 1.76 -9.19 -16.18
C VAL A 58 2.67 -9.87 -17.17
N LEU A 59 2.47 -11.15 -17.40
CA LEU A 59 3.17 -11.97 -18.37
C LEU A 59 2.19 -12.43 -19.44
N ASN A 60 2.37 -11.93 -20.64
CA ASN A 60 1.49 -12.21 -21.78
C ASN A 60 2.28 -12.73 -22.97
N THR A 61 1.59 -13.34 -23.91
CA THR A 61 2.08 -13.49 -25.27
C THR A 61 2.07 -12.14 -26.00
N THR A 62 2.77 -12.04 -27.11
CA THR A 62 2.72 -10.85 -27.99
C THR A 62 1.33 -10.53 -28.52
N ASN A 63 0.40 -11.50 -28.51
CA ASN A 63 -0.99 -11.31 -28.88
C ASN A 63 -1.88 -10.85 -27.70
N GLY A 64 -1.29 -10.60 -26.53
CA GLY A 64 -1.98 -10.11 -25.35
C GLY A 64 -2.68 -11.18 -24.49
N GLN A 65 -2.50 -12.46 -24.80
CA GLN A 65 -3.05 -13.56 -23.99
C GLN A 65 -2.16 -13.77 -22.76
N GLY A 66 -2.76 -13.83 -21.57
CA GLY A 66 -2.05 -14.12 -20.33
C GLY A 66 -1.48 -15.54 -20.31
N LEU A 67 -0.24 -15.67 -19.85
CA LEU A 67 0.41 -16.96 -19.64
C LEU A 67 0.22 -17.40 -18.20
N ASP A 68 -0.50 -18.53 -18.02
CA ASP A 68 -0.83 -19.08 -16.72
C ASP A 68 0.18 -20.11 -16.24
N ASN A 69 0.26 -20.28 -14.91
CA ASN A 69 1.13 -21.26 -14.23
C ASN A 69 2.62 -21.08 -14.56
N GLN A 70 3.03 -19.90 -14.99
CA GLN A 70 4.43 -19.58 -15.27
C GLN A 70 5.11 -19.02 -14.03
N VAL A 71 6.36 -19.43 -13.79
CA VAL A 71 7.13 -18.97 -12.64
C VAL A 71 7.87 -17.68 -12.98
N VAL A 72 7.62 -16.63 -12.19
CA VAL A 72 8.30 -15.33 -12.29
C VAL A 72 9.18 -15.13 -11.06
N TYR A 73 10.43 -14.76 -11.29
CA TYR A 73 11.41 -14.45 -10.25
C TYR A 73 11.46 -12.95 -10.00
N TRP A 74 11.53 -12.57 -8.72
CA TRP A 74 11.51 -11.18 -8.25
C TRP A 74 12.84 -10.81 -7.63
N TYR A 75 13.32 -9.62 -7.96
CA TYR A 75 14.53 -9.03 -7.43
C TYR A 75 14.25 -7.58 -7.04
N LEU A 76 14.88 -7.13 -5.96
CA LEU A 76 14.86 -5.74 -5.50
C LEU A 76 16.29 -5.28 -5.32
N ASP A 77 16.67 -4.20 -5.99
CA ASP A 77 18.05 -3.67 -6.03
C ASP A 77 19.10 -4.75 -6.34
N GLY A 78 18.76 -5.68 -7.22
CA GLY A 78 19.61 -6.81 -7.60
C GLY A 78 19.61 -7.99 -6.62
N THR A 79 18.97 -7.85 -5.44
CA THR A 79 18.84 -8.92 -4.45
C THR A 79 17.62 -9.78 -4.76
N PRO A 80 17.74 -11.12 -4.80
CA PRO A 80 16.58 -11.98 -5.02
C PRO A 80 15.61 -11.91 -3.84
N LEU A 81 14.34 -11.67 -4.14
CA LEU A 81 13.25 -11.71 -3.16
C LEU A 81 12.61 -13.09 -3.10
N GLY A 82 12.34 -13.70 -4.26
CA GLY A 82 11.65 -14.97 -4.37
C GLY A 82 11.01 -15.17 -5.75
N GLN A 83 9.99 -16.01 -5.76
CA GLN A 83 9.25 -16.35 -6.97
C GLN A 83 7.76 -16.40 -6.71
N SER A 84 6.96 -16.23 -7.76
CA SER A 84 5.52 -16.45 -7.75
C SER A 84 5.05 -16.99 -9.07
N SER A 85 3.92 -17.71 -9.07
CA SER A 85 3.31 -18.23 -10.30
C SER A 85 2.27 -17.27 -10.83
N THR A 86 2.14 -17.22 -12.15
CA THR A 86 1.09 -16.45 -12.81
C THR A 86 -0.26 -17.13 -12.71
N TYR A 87 -1.30 -16.30 -12.54
CA TYR A 87 -2.71 -16.69 -12.64
C TYR A 87 -3.43 -15.65 -13.52
N PHE A 88 -4.05 -16.07 -14.60
CA PHE A 88 -4.53 -15.20 -15.69
C PHE A 88 -3.45 -14.21 -16.18
N GLY A 89 -2.22 -14.70 -16.30
CA GLY A 89 -1.08 -13.90 -16.72
C GLY A 89 -0.56 -12.92 -15.66
N ILE A 90 -1.09 -12.90 -14.45
CA ILE A 90 -0.68 -11.99 -13.38
C ILE A 90 0.10 -12.76 -12.32
N ALA A 91 1.31 -12.29 -12.00
CA ALA A 91 2.05 -12.76 -10.84
C ALA A 91 2.15 -11.64 -9.79
N THR A 92 2.06 -12.02 -8.51
CA THR A 92 2.12 -11.09 -7.38
C THR A 92 3.12 -11.58 -6.34
N TYR A 93 3.91 -10.66 -5.80
CA TYR A 93 4.82 -10.90 -4.68
C TYR A 93 4.51 -9.91 -3.56
N ASN A 94 4.28 -10.43 -2.34
CA ASN A 94 3.92 -9.60 -1.19
C ASN A 94 5.17 -9.30 -0.37
N LEU A 95 5.51 -8.01 -0.26
CA LEU A 95 6.52 -7.50 0.65
C LEU A 95 5.90 -7.28 2.03
N SER A 96 6.48 -7.90 3.04
CA SER A 96 6.08 -7.72 4.44
C SER A 96 6.50 -6.35 4.97
N VAL A 97 5.89 -5.94 6.09
CA VAL A 97 6.25 -4.71 6.79
C VAL A 97 7.74 -4.68 7.16
N SER A 98 8.31 -5.82 7.57
CA SER A 98 9.73 -5.93 7.94
C SER A 98 10.66 -5.70 6.75
N GLU A 99 10.34 -6.25 5.59
CA GLU A 99 11.10 -6.05 4.36
C GLU A 99 11.06 -4.58 3.92
N VAL A 100 9.87 -3.97 3.88
CA VAL A 100 9.71 -2.54 3.54
C VAL A 100 10.44 -1.64 4.53
N SER A 101 10.36 -1.92 5.83
CA SER A 101 11.02 -1.11 6.88
C SER A 101 12.55 -1.24 6.87
N GLY A 102 13.08 -2.29 6.26
CA GLY A 102 14.52 -2.48 6.03
C GLY A 102 15.07 -1.69 4.85
N LEU A 103 14.21 -1.13 3.99
CA LEU A 103 14.61 -0.35 2.82
C LEU A 103 14.88 1.11 3.21
N ALA A 104 15.77 1.76 2.48
CA ALA A 104 15.97 3.20 2.59
C ALA A 104 14.76 3.96 2.00
N LEU A 105 14.60 5.22 2.41
CA LEU A 105 13.62 6.08 1.73
C LEU A 105 14.11 6.43 0.33
N GLY A 106 13.21 6.36 -0.65
CA GLY A 106 13.52 6.70 -2.03
C GLY A 106 13.12 5.61 -3.01
N GLN A 107 13.75 5.62 -4.18
CA GLN A 107 13.45 4.68 -5.25
C GLN A 107 14.31 3.44 -5.14
N HIS A 108 13.68 2.28 -5.29
CA HIS A 108 14.28 0.96 -5.36
C HIS A 108 13.92 0.31 -6.69
N GLN A 109 14.88 -0.35 -7.33
CA GLN A 109 14.65 -1.00 -8.62
C GLN A 109 14.02 -2.38 -8.42
N ILE A 110 12.85 -2.59 -9.01
CA ILE A 110 12.24 -3.91 -9.14
C ILE A 110 12.70 -4.51 -10.47
N LEU A 111 13.21 -5.72 -10.45
CA LEU A 111 13.47 -6.51 -11.66
C LEU A 111 12.69 -7.81 -11.56
N THR A 112 11.95 -8.14 -12.62
CA THR A 112 11.24 -9.41 -12.74
C THR A 112 11.78 -10.18 -13.93
N LYS A 113 11.87 -11.52 -13.78
CA LYS A 113 12.37 -12.40 -14.84
C LYS A 113 11.46 -13.61 -14.98
N TYR A 114 11.10 -13.88 -16.21
CA TYR A 114 10.55 -15.14 -16.67
C TYR A 114 11.61 -15.86 -17.49
N GLN A 115 11.95 -17.08 -17.12
CA GLN A 115 13.05 -17.81 -17.78
C GLN A 115 12.64 -18.42 -19.12
N GLY A 116 11.34 -18.48 -19.39
CA GLY A 116 10.81 -19.21 -20.52
C GLY A 116 10.54 -20.69 -20.19
N ASP A 117 9.93 -21.38 -21.11
CA ASP A 117 9.64 -22.80 -21.08
C ASP A 117 9.83 -23.44 -22.45
N ALA A 118 9.19 -24.59 -22.69
CA ALA A 118 9.29 -25.30 -23.98
C ALA A 118 8.58 -24.57 -25.14
N ASP A 119 7.61 -23.74 -24.82
CA ASP A 119 6.71 -23.06 -25.78
C ASP A 119 7.04 -21.58 -25.92
N TYR A 120 7.53 -20.94 -24.84
CA TYR A 120 7.72 -19.49 -24.75
C TYR A 120 9.15 -19.10 -24.40
N ALA A 121 9.66 -18.10 -25.10
CA ALA A 121 10.95 -17.48 -24.80
C ALA A 121 10.86 -16.70 -23.48
N GLY A 122 11.98 -16.66 -22.75
CA GLY A 122 12.10 -15.87 -21.52
C GLY A 122 12.01 -14.38 -21.78
N SER A 123 11.55 -13.64 -20.76
CA SER A 123 11.46 -12.18 -20.79
C SER A 123 11.77 -11.58 -19.42
N GLN A 124 12.10 -10.28 -19.40
CA GLN A 124 12.34 -9.54 -18.16
C GLN A 124 11.74 -8.15 -18.25
N ALA A 125 11.43 -7.59 -17.09
CA ALA A 125 10.90 -6.22 -16.98
C ALA A 125 11.40 -5.55 -15.70
N GLU A 126 11.51 -4.22 -15.78
CA GLU A 126 11.94 -3.38 -14.68
C GLU A 126 10.80 -2.45 -14.26
N GLY A 127 10.76 -2.13 -12.97
CA GLY A 127 9.84 -1.18 -12.37
C GLY A 127 10.48 -0.49 -11.18
N VAL A 128 9.73 0.37 -10.53
CA VAL A 128 10.21 1.14 -9.38
C VAL A 128 9.28 0.91 -8.19
N LEU A 129 9.89 0.64 -7.03
CA LEU A 129 9.26 0.73 -5.73
C LEU A 129 9.71 2.05 -5.08
N LEU A 130 8.77 2.95 -4.83
CA LEU A 130 9.04 4.19 -4.10
C LEU A 130 8.69 4.02 -2.63
N VAL A 131 9.69 4.09 -1.75
CA VAL A 131 9.50 4.03 -0.30
C VAL A 131 9.44 5.45 0.25
N ILE A 132 8.32 5.81 0.87
CA ILE A 132 8.11 7.14 1.46
C ILE A 132 8.00 7.06 2.99
N ALA A 133 8.33 8.17 3.66
CA ALA A 133 8.19 8.26 5.10
C ALA A 133 6.72 8.21 5.53
N ALA A 134 6.44 7.58 6.67
CA ALA A 134 5.14 7.70 7.29
C ALA A 134 4.87 9.16 7.69
N PRO A 135 3.62 9.67 7.58
CA PRO A 135 3.29 11.02 8.01
C PRO A 135 3.58 11.18 9.50
N THR A 136 4.32 12.23 9.84
CA THR A 136 4.52 12.60 11.24
C THR A 136 3.17 12.93 11.86
N PRO A 137 2.79 12.36 13.01
CA PRO A 137 1.52 12.69 13.64
C PRO A 137 1.51 14.20 13.93
N THR A 138 0.50 14.90 13.44
CA THR A 138 0.26 16.29 13.79
C THR A 138 0.10 16.37 15.31
N PRO A 139 0.84 17.25 16.02
CA PRO A 139 0.70 17.38 17.45
C PRO A 139 -0.77 17.68 17.79
N THR A 140 -1.38 16.82 18.59
CA THR A 140 -2.71 17.06 19.12
C THR A 140 -2.68 18.40 19.86
N PRO A 141 -3.57 19.36 19.56
CA PRO A 141 -3.59 20.63 20.26
C PRO A 141 -3.70 20.36 21.77
N THR A 142 -2.71 20.83 22.51
CA THR A 142 -2.75 20.77 23.98
C THR A 142 -4.05 21.43 24.43
N PRO A 143 -4.90 20.78 25.24
CA PRO A 143 -6.12 21.40 25.72
C PRO A 143 -5.75 22.71 26.41
N ARG A 144 -6.31 23.81 25.91
CA ARG A 144 -6.15 25.13 26.52
C ARG A 144 -6.61 25.00 27.98
N PRO A 145 -5.81 25.45 28.96
CA PRO A 145 -6.24 25.42 30.36
C PRO A 145 -7.61 26.08 30.47
N THR A 146 -8.59 25.31 30.92
CA THR A 146 -9.92 25.81 31.24
C THR A 146 -9.74 26.87 32.33
N ALA A 147 -10.21 28.09 32.08
CA ALA A 147 -10.16 29.15 33.06
C ALA A 147 -10.79 28.63 34.36
N THR A 148 -10.01 28.62 35.43
CA THR A 148 -10.51 28.33 36.77
C THR A 148 -11.64 29.34 37.05
N PRO A 149 -12.86 28.91 37.39
CA PRO A 149 -13.93 29.87 37.71
C PRO A 149 -13.45 30.77 38.82
N THR A 150 -13.44 32.06 38.55
CA THR A 150 -13.16 33.12 39.56
C THR A 150 -14.23 32.92 40.64
N PRO A 151 -13.83 32.82 41.92
CA PRO A 151 -14.83 32.71 42.99
C PRO A 151 -15.73 33.94 42.93
N GLN A 152 -17.01 33.68 42.72
CA GLN A 152 -18.05 34.71 42.76
C GLN A 152 -18.08 35.30 44.18
N PRO A 153 -18.02 36.62 44.35
CA PRO A 153 -18.12 37.20 45.67
C PRO A 153 -19.45 36.77 46.33
N SER A 154 -19.30 36.12 47.47
CA SER A 154 -20.45 35.70 48.31
C SER A 154 -21.27 36.93 48.64
N SER A 155 -22.49 36.95 48.12
CA SER A 155 -23.45 38.01 48.48
C SER A 155 -23.72 37.96 50.00
N SER A 156 -23.38 39.06 50.66
CA SER A 156 -23.68 39.31 52.07
C SER A 156 -25.13 38.99 52.42
N PRO A 157 -25.44 38.39 53.57
CA PRO A 157 -26.80 38.02 53.90
C PRO A 157 -27.68 39.27 54.06
N ALA A 158 -28.71 39.35 53.21
CA ALA A 158 -29.74 40.36 53.34
C ALA A 158 -30.55 40.13 54.63
N ARG A 159 -30.62 41.18 55.36
CA ARG A 159 -31.34 41.40 56.64
C ARG A 159 -32.74 40.81 56.62
N THR A 160 -33.00 39.92 57.59
CA THR A 160 -34.26 39.35 57.91
C THR A 160 -35.39 40.40 58.10
N LEU A 161 -36.38 40.40 57.29
CA LEU A 161 -37.68 41.10 57.59
C LEU A 161 -38.67 40.02 57.94
N ARG A 162 -39.27 40.30 59.06
CA ARG A 162 -40.29 39.64 59.86
C ARG A 162 -41.48 39.10 59.03
N PRO A 163 -42.06 37.93 59.37
CA PRO A 163 -43.20 37.36 58.65
C PRO A 163 -44.50 38.02 59.05
N THR A 164 -45.32 38.26 58.07
CA THR A 164 -46.77 38.59 58.23
C THR A 164 -47.58 37.37 57.82
N PRO A 165 -48.62 36.99 58.59
CA PRO A 165 -49.33 35.75 58.33
C PRO A 165 -50.53 35.90 57.37
N SER A 166 -50.70 34.84 56.60
CA SER A 166 -51.91 34.18 56.05
C SER A 166 -52.98 35.01 55.39
N PRO A 167 -53.74 34.50 54.43
CA PRO A 167 -54.66 33.37 54.67
C PRO A 167 -54.71 32.28 53.61
N SER A 168 -55.11 31.15 54.11
CA SER A 168 -55.65 29.93 53.53
C SER A 168 -56.55 30.10 52.30
N GLN A 169 -56.32 29.24 51.25
CA GLN A 169 -57.43 28.72 50.44
C GLN A 169 -57.07 27.37 49.82
N THR A 170 -57.88 26.49 50.02
CA THR A 170 -58.41 25.19 49.72
C THR A 170 -58.13 24.63 48.27
N PRO A 171 -58.07 23.31 48.12
CA PRO A 171 -57.60 22.63 46.92
C PRO A 171 -58.70 22.41 45.89
N THR A 172 -58.27 22.30 44.64
CA THR A 172 -59.14 21.70 43.62
C THR A 172 -58.37 20.71 42.79
N ALA A 173 -58.90 19.55 42.71
CA ALA A 173 -58.44 18.33 42.06
C ALA A 173 -58.66 18.35 40.55
N SER A 174 -58.12 17.29 39.99
CA SER A 174 -58.44 16.71 38.65
C SER A 174 -57.54 17.18 37.49
N SER A 175 -57.03 16.37 36.65
CA SER A 175 -57.33 15.04 36.14
C SER A 175 -56.19 14.57 35.25
N SER A 176 -55.92 13.29 35.30
CA SER A 176 -55.19 12.52 34.33
C SER A 176 -55.86 12.46 32.95
N PRO A 177 -55.22 12.27 31.84
CA PRO A 177 -55.28 10.94 31.23
C PRO A 177 -54.04 10.48 30.51
N THR A 178 -53.66 9.31 30.72
CA THR A 178 -53.45 8.02 30.07
C THR A 178 -53.13 7.98 28.53
N PRO A 179 -52.40 6.96 28.09
CA PRO A 179 -51.46 6.97 26.99
C PRO A 179 -52.05 6.50 25.65
N SER A 180 -51.34 6.74 24.56
CA SER A 180 -51.68 6.10 23.30
C SER A 180 -50.44 5.44 22.64
N ARG A 181 -50.50 4.16 22.64
CA ARG A 181 -49.75 3.15 21.90
C ARG A 181 -50.12 3.25 20.43
N ARG A 182 -49.10 3.26 19.56
CA ARG A 182 -49.31 2.85 18.16
C ARG A 182 -48.14 2.04 17.63
N THR A 183 -48.38 0.78 17.58
CA THR A 183 -47.76 -0.22 16.70
C THR A 183 -48.18 0.00 15.25
N ARG A 184 -47.25 -0.26 14.30
CA ARG A 184 -47.46 -0.86 12.98
C ARG A 184 -46.07 -1.13 12.43
N SER A 185 -45.62 -2.26 12.19
CA SER A 185 -45.93 -3.48 11.41
C SER A 185 -46.10 -3.28 9.91
N VAL A 186 -45.26 -4.05 9.17
CA VAL A 186 -45.45 -4.67 7.84
C VAL A 186 -45.30 -3.70 6.65
N THR A 187 -44.46 -3.89 5.70
CA THR A 187 -44.24 -5.04 4.79
C THR A 187 -42.83 -4.98 4.21
#